data_4907c0525d2dc6229133c600d3bb26a5
#
_entry.id   4907c0525d2dc6229133c600d3bb26a5
#
_cell.length_a   1.000
_cell.length_b   1.000
_cell.length_c   1.000
_cell.angle_alpha   90.00
_cell.angle_beta   90.00
_cell.angle_gamma   90.00
#
_symmetry.space_group_name_H-M   'P 1'
#
loop_
_entity.id
_entity.type
_entity.pdbx_description
1 polymer ?
#
loop_
_entity_poly.entity_id
_entity_poly.type
_entity_poly.pdbx_seq_one_letter_code
_entity_poly.pdbx_strand_id
1 'polypeptide(L)'
;ESLASNGKKTYPGVGLSIGVTRVVARILSQGFAQASRKVPSAVFVALTNDEGWSAANDVADALRARGIACEVSANAAKFGKQIKYAEKRGIPFVWFISSDESGAPVHEVKDIRSGEQVPADPNSWMPPAEDLHVQIVRAEGL
;
A
#
# COMPACT_ATOMS: atom_id res chain seq x y z
N GLU A 1 -2.70 17.01 37.10
CA GLU A 1 -2.62 17.35 38.55
C GLU A 1 -3.98 17.36 39.22
N SER A 2 -5.01 17.92 38.63
CA SER A 2 -6.35 18.11 39.21
C SER A 2 -7.13 16.80 39.47
N LEU A 3 -6.90 15.72 38.73
CA LEU A 3 -7.63 14.46 38.83
C LEU A 3 -7.12 13.55 40.00
N ALA A 4 -5.87 13.71 40.41
CA ALA A 4 -5.24 12.90 41.42
C ALA A 4 -5.05 13.65 42.79
N SER A 5 -5.18 14.98 42.78
CA SER A 5 -5.04 15.81 43.97
C SER A 5 -6.34 15.91 44.75
N ASN A 6 -6.29 15.57 46.03
CA ASN A 6 -7.45 15.63 46.96
C ASN A 6 -7.35 16.78 47.97
N GLY A 7 -6.54 17.80 47.71
CA GLY A 7 -6.32 18.95 48.57
C GLY A 7 -5.36 18.72 49.76
N LYS A 8 -5.06 17.46 50.09
CA LYS A 8 -4.14 17.07 51.17
C LYS A 8 -2.81 16.48 50.65
N LYS A 9 -2.81 15.95 49.47
CA LYS A 9 -1.62 15.42 48.76
C LYS A 9 -1.51 16.02 47.38
N THR A 10 -0.34 16.56 47.05
CA THR A 10 -0.02 17.09 45.72
C THR A 10 0.93 16.10 45.03
N TYR A 11 0.60 15.73 43.81
CA TYR A 11 1.44 14.87 42.99
C TYR A 11 2.08 15.73 41.90
N PRO A 12 3.36 16.09 42.05
CA PRO A 12 4.04 16.84 40.99
C PRO A 12 4.20 15.98 39.75
N GLY A 13 3.92 16.53 38.61
CA GLY A 13 4.04 15.83 37.33
C GLY A 13 4.25 16.80 36.18
N VAL A 14 4.97 16.33 35.16
CA VAL A 14 5.18 17.03 33.90
C VAL A 14 4.64 16.14 32.79
N GLY A 15 3.84 16.72 31.90
CA GLY A 15 3.32 16.05 30.74
C GLY A 15 3.83 16.69 29.44
N LEU A 16 4.16 15.86 28.46
CA LEU A 16 4.54 16.28 27.12
C LEU A 16 3.68 15.53 26.10
N SER A 17 3.19 16.24 25.10
CA SER A 17 2.51 15.61 23.96
C SER A 17 3.06 16.14 22.64
N ILE A 18 3.13 15.25 21.65
CA ILE A 18 3.55 15.58 20.28
C ILE A 18 2.39 15.29 19.34
N GLY A 19 1.95 16.32 18.60
CA GLY A 19 0.93 16.17 17.56
C GLY A 19 1.55 15.64 16.26
N VAL A 20 1.59 14.33 16.07
CA VAL A 20 2.22 13.68 14.90
C VAL A 20 1.64 14.20 13.60
N THR A 21 0.32 14.27 13.46
CA THR A 21 -0.35 14.78 12.26
C THR A 21 0.07 16.22 11.93
N ARG A 22 0.20 17.07 12.97
CA ARG A 22 0.61 18.47 12.80
C ARG A 22 2.06 18.59 12.33
N VAL A 23 2.96 17.77 12.86
CA VAL A 23 4.37 17.72 12.44
C VAL A 23 4.49 17.25 10.99
N VAL A 24 3.80 16.15 10.63
CA VAL A 24 3.79 15.62 9.24
C VAL A 24 3.21 16.64 8.27
N ALA A 25 2.09 17.27 8.59
CA ALA A 25 1.47 18.30 7.77
C ALA A 25 2.44 19.48 7.51
N ARG A 26 3.21 19.89 8.51
CA ARG A 26 4.22 20.93 8.37
C ARG A 26 5.38 20.50 7.45
N ILE A 27 5.89 19.28 7.61
CA ILE A 27 6.96 18.74 6.77
C ILE A 27 6.53 18.73 5.30
N LEU A 28 5.31 18.25 5.01
CA LEU A 28 4.77 18.19 3.66
C LEU A 28 4.51 19.58 3.07
N SER A 29 3.88 20.48 3.83
CA SER A 29 3.55 21.84 3.36
C SER A 29 4.79 22.72 3.12
N GLN A 30 5.87 22.48 3.84
CA GLN A 30 7.14 23.17 3.67
C GLN A 30 8.03 22.52 2.58
N GLY A 31 7.62 21.39 2.02
CA GLY A 31 8.41 20.68 1.02
C GLY A 31 9.71 20.05 1.55
N PHE A 32 9.84 19.84 2.86
CA PHE A 32 11.05 19.24 3.45
C PHE A 32 11.23 17.76 3.10
N ALA A 33 10.13 17.08 2.87
CA ALA A 33 10.11 15.70 2.42
C ALA A 33 8.83 15.39 1.66
N GLN A 34 8.89 14.37 0.85
CA GLN A 34 7.73 13.81 0.15
C GLN A 34 7.80 12.29 0.12
N ALA A 35 6.67 11.64 -0.06
CA ALA A 35 6.60 10.19 -0.22
C ALA A 35 6.89 9.82 -1.68
N SER A 36 7.56 8.68 -1.89
CA SER A 36 7.86 8.14 -3.23
C SER A 36 6.61 7.75 -4.04
N ARG A 37 5.49 7.49 -3.34
CA ARG A 37 4.18 7.27 -3.95
C ARG A 37 3.04 7.69 -3.02
N LYS A 38 1.85 7.83 -3.58
CA LYS A 38 0.67 8.40 -2.88
C LYS A 38 0.02 7.45 -1.88
N VAL A 39 0.24 6.14 -2.02
CA VAL A 39 -0.38 5.10 -1.20
C VAL A 39 0.65 4.07 -0.75
N PRO A 40 0.44 3.38 0.39
CA PRO A 40 1.37 2.34 0.85
C PRO A 40 1.39 1.10 -0.04
N SER A 41 0.32 0.82 -0.79
CA SER A 41 0.21 -0.37 -1.62
C SER A 41 1.29 -0.44 -2.70
N ALA A 42 1.98 -1.57 -2.78
CA ALA A 42 2.93 -1.90 -3.84
C ALA A 42 2.24 -2.63 -5.00
N VAL A 43 1.18 -3.36 -4.72
CA VAL A 43 0.45 -4.19 -5.68
C VAL A 43 -1.03 -3.84 -5.68
N PHE A 44 -1.61 -3.77 -6.88
CA PHE A 44 -3.05 -3.71 -7.09
C PHE A 44 -3.52 -5.03 -7.70
N VAL A 45 -4.37 -5.77 -7.00
CA VAL A 45 -4.94 -7.03 -7.50
C VAL A 45 -6.18 -6.72 -8.33
N ALA A 46 -6.11 -7.00 -9.61
CA ALA A 46 -7.17 -6.71 -10.57
C ALA A 46 -8.30 -7.75 -10.48
N LEU A 47 -9.52 -7.30 -10.72
CA LEU A 47 -10.73 -8.12 -10.72
C LEU A 47 -11.50 -7.92 -12.04
N THR A 48 -11.68 -8.98 -12.82
CA THR A 48 -12.37 -8.90 -14.13
C THR A 48 -13.84 -9.29 -14.06
N ASN A 49 -14.21 -10.13 -13.10
CA ASN A 49 -15.58 -10.56 -12.84
C ASN A 49 -15.80 -10.74 -11.34
N ASP A 50 -17.04 -10.74 -10.91
CA ASP A 50 -17.39 -10.85 -9.49
C ASP A 50 -17.09 -12.25 -8.92
N GLU A 51 -17.05 -13.28 -9.76
CA GLU A 51 -16.69 -14.65 -9.35
C GLU A 51 -15.22 -14.77 -8.93
N GLY A 52 -14.34 -13.93 -9.48
CA GLY A 52 -12.92 -13.85 -9.14
C GLY A 52 -12.60 -13.21 -7.78
N TRP A 53 -13.59 -12.67 -7.07
CA TRP A 53 -13.40 -11.96 -5.82
C TRP A 53 -12.67 -12.76 -4.74
N SER A 54 -13.04 -14.05 -4.57
CA SER A 54 -12.38 -14.93 -3.60
C SER A 54 -10.90 -15.12 -3.94
N ALA A 55 -10.61 -15.48 -5.19
CA ALA A 55 -9.23 -15.69 -5.65
C ALA A 55 -8.37 -14.41 -5.53
N ALA A 56 -8.94 -13.24 -5.81
CA ALA A 56 -8.26 -11.97 -5.66
C ALA A 56 -7.91 -11.68 -4.19
N ASN A 57 -8.80 -11.99 -3.26
CA ASN A 57 -8.53 -11.85 -1.84
C ASN A 57 -7.49 -12.87 -1.33
N ASP A 58 -7.54 -14.11 -1.80
CA ASP A 58 -6.54 -15.15 -1.46
C ASP A 58 -5.13 -14.70 -1.87
N VAL A 59 -4.98 -14.13 -3.07
CA VAL A 59 -3.72 -13.52 -3.51
C VAL A 59 -3.31 -12.36 -2.60
N ALA A 60 -4.25 -11.47 -2.29
CA ALA A 60 -3.97 -10.33 -1.42
C ALA A 60 -3.50 -10.78 -0.03
N ASP A 61 -4.13 -11.81 0.54
CA ASP A 61 -3.78 -12.33 1.85
C ASP A 61 -2.41 -13.02 1.84
N ALA A 62 -2.08 -13.77 0.79
CA ALA A 62 -0.76 -14.36 0.60
C ALA A 62 0.34 -13.28 0.50
N LEU A 63 0.10 -12.20 -0.24
CA LEU A 63 1.03 -11.07 -0.35
C LEU A 63 1.19 -10.34 0.99
N ARG A 64 0.10 -10.02 1.67
CA ARG A 64 0.10 -9.34 2.97
C ARG A 64 0.79 -10.14 4.06
N ALA A 65 0.60 -11.47 4.08
CA ALA A 65 1.29 -12.35 5.02
C ALA A 65 2.81 -12.28 4.90
N ARG A 66 3.33 -11.87 3.74
CA ARG A 66 4.76 -11.68 3.48
C ARG A 66 5.19 -10.20 3.54
N GLY A 67 4.36 -9.31 4.07
CA GLY A 67 4.67 -7.90 4.27
C GLY A 67 4.51 -7.03 3.02
N ILE A 68 3.87 -7.54 1.95
CA ILE A 68 3.62 -6.77 0.73
C ILE A 68 2.26 -6.11 0.83
N ALA A 69 2.24 -4.79 0.98
CA ALA A 69 1.00 -4.04 1.00
C ALA A 69 0.31 -4.09 -0.36
N CYS A 70 -0.96 -4.46 -0.39
CA CYS A 70 -1.73 -4.55 -1.62
C CYS A 70 -3.17 -4.08 -1.45
N GLU A 71 -3.75 -3.66 -2.54
CA GLU A 71 -5.13 -3.23 -2.70
C GLU A 71 -5.83 -4.17 -3.69
N VAL A 72 -7.04 -4.63 -3.35
CA VAL A 72 -7.87 -5.42 -4.27
C VAL A 72 -8.87 -4.48 -4.95
N SER A 73 -9.14 -4.70 -6.23
CA SER A 73 -10.15 -3.92 -6.95
C SER A 73 -11.52 -4.04 -6.26
N ALA A 74 -12.17 -2.90 -6.03
CA ALA A 74 -13.48 -2.87 -5.39
C ALA A 74 -14.61 -3.39 -6.31
N ASN A 75 -14.40 -3.34 -7.62
CA ASN A 75 -15.39 -3.74 -8.61
C ASN A 75 -14.73 -4.42 -9.79
N ALA A 76 -15.44 -5.36 -10.40
CA ALA A 76 -15.03 -5.94 -11.67
C ALA A 76 -14.99 -4.86 -12.75
N ALA A 77 -13.90 -4.79 -13.50
CA ALA A 77 -13.71 -3.83 -14.57
C ALA A 77 -12.70 -4.34 -15.61
N LYS A 78 -12.70 -3.72 -16.78
CA LYS A 78 -11.69 -4.00 -17.81
C LYS A 78 -10.28 -3.69 -17.28
N PHE A 79 -9.30 -4.51 -17.63
CA PHE A 79 -7.90 -4.35 -17.19
C PHE A 79 -7.34 -2.95 -17.44
N GLY A 80 -7.58 -2.37 -18.62
CA GLY A 80 -7.08 -1.04 -18.92
C GLY A 80 -7.58 0.06 -17.97
N LYS A 81 -8.81 -0.06 -17.47
CA LYS A 81 -9.36 0.88 -16.47
C LYS A 81 -8.68 0.71 -15.12
N GLN A 82 -8.40 -0.53 -14.73
CA GLN A 82 -7.76 -0.86 -13.47
C GLN A 82 -6.27 -0.48 -13.48
N ILE A 83 -5.57 -0.66 -14.61
CA ILE A 83 -4.19 -0.19 -14.78
C ILE A 83 -4.12 1.34 -14.64
N LYS A 84 -5.03 2.09 -15.27
CA LYS A 84 -5.11 3.55 -15.10
C LYS A 84 -5.40 3.97 -13.67
N TYR A 85 -6.21 3.21 -12.95
CA TYR A 85 -6.45 3.44 -11.53
C TYR A 85 -5.16 3.27 -10.71
N ALA A 86 -4.45 2.17 -10.91
CA ALA A 86 -3.18 1.90 -10.22
C ALA A 86 -2.14 2.99 -10.53
N GLU A 87 -2.01 3.39 -11.79
CA GLU A 87 -1.13 4.49 -12.23
C GLU A 87 -1.48 5.81 -11.51
N LYS A 88 -2.76 6.19 -11.49
CA LYS A 88 -3.22 7.42 -10.80
C LYS A 88 -2.92 7.40 -9.30
N ARG A 89 -2.97 6.23 -8.68
CA ARG A 89 -2.66 6.02 -7.27
C ARG A 89 -1.15 5.91 -7.00
N GLY A 90 -0.35 5.70 -8.04
CA GLY A 90 1.10 5.48 -7.93
C GLY A 90 1.46 4.08 -7.46
N ILE A 91 0.59 3.09 -7.67
CA ILE A 91 0.84 1.69 -7.36
C ILE A 91 1.67 1.11 -8.52
N PRO A 92 2.90 0.60 -8.27
CA PRO A 92 3.79 0.19 -9.35
C PRO A 92 3.42 -1.12 -10.04
N PHE A 93 2.79 -2.05 -9.32
CA PHE A 93 2.49 -3.39 -9.83
C PHE A 93 1.00 -3.69 -9.87
N VAL A 94 0.56 -4.33 -10.95
CA VAL A 94 -0.81 -4.84 -11.08
C VAL A 94 -0.75 -6.36 -11.21
N TRP A 95 -1.49 -7.05 -10.37
CA TRP A 95 -1.62 -8.51 -10.35
C TRP A 95 -2.85 -8.94 -11.10
N PHE A 96 -2.67 -9.86 -12.05
CA PHE A 96 -3.75 -10.44 -12.83
C PHE A 96 -3.93 -11.91 -12.48
N ILE A 97 -5.18 -12.32 -12.44
CA ILE A 97 -5.56 -13.72 -12.29
C ILE A 97 -6.39 -14.09 -13.52
N SER A 98 -5.92 -15.06 -14.26
CA SER A 98 -6.62 -15.68 -15.38
C SER A 98 -6.77 -17.18 -15.15
N SER A 99 -7.38 -17.89 -16.06
CA SER A 99 -7.44 -19.35 -16.06
C SER A 99 -6.82 -19.89 -17.33
N ASP A 100 -6.10 -20.99 -17.20
CA ASP A 100 -5.60 -21.73 -18.36
C ASP A 100 -6.71 -22.58 -19.02
N GLU A 101 -6.35 -23.33 -20.05
CA GLU A 101 -7.28 -24.23 -20.78
C GLU A 101 -7.88 -25.34 -19.88
N SER A 102 -7.22 -25.68 -18.77
CA SER A 102 -7.70 -26.65 -17.78
C SER A 102 -8.58 -26.04 -16.69
N GLY A 103 -8.70 -24.71 -16.66
CA GLY A 103 -9.39 -23.96 -15.62
C GLY A 103 -8.53 -23.68 -14.38
N ALA A 104 -7.24 -24.01 -14.40
CA ALA A 104 -6.33 -23.69 -13.31
C ALA A 104 -5.97 -22.20 -13.29
N PRO A 105 -5.81 -21.58 -12.10
CA PRO A 105 -5.48 -20.17 -12.00
C PRO A 105 -4.05 -19.90 -12.50
N VAL A 106 -3.94 -18.91 -13.36
CA VAL A 106 -2.65 -18.38 -13.85
C VAL A 106 -2.47 -16.99 -13.29
N HIS A 107 -1.36 -16.78 -12.63
CA HIS A 107 -1.00 -15.53 -12.00
C HIS A 107 0.10 -14.82 -12.77
N GLU A 108 -0.11 -13.55 -13.03
CA GLU A 108 0.86 -12.68 -13.68
C GLU A 108 0.92 -11.34 -12.96
N VAL A 109 2.10 -10.74 -12.91
CA VAL A 109 2.32 -9.41 -12.39
C VAL A 109 2.88 -8.50 -13.49
N LYS A 110 2.35 -7.29 -13.57
CA LYS A 110 2.80 -6.28 -14.52
C LYS A 110 3.37 -5.08 -13.77
N ASP A 111 4.61 -4.71 -14.10
CA ASP A 111 5.14 -3.39 -13.76
C ASP A 111 4.55 -2.38 -14.74
N ILE A 112 3.69 -1.49 -14.25
CA ILE A 112 2.99 -0.53 -15.11
C ILE A 112 3.89 0.61 -15.59
N ARG A 113 5.09 0.78 -15.01
CA ARG A 113 6.09 1.78 -15.41
C ARG A 113 6.88 1.33 -16.63
N SER A 114 7.33 0.07 -16.65
CA SER A 114 8.05 -0.53 -17.78
C SER A 114 7.12 -1.17 -18.81
N GLY A 115 5.93 -1.59 -18.38
CA GLY A 115 5.00 -2.37 -19.19
C GLY A 115 5.31 -3.88 -19.20
N GLU A 116 6.38 -4.31 -18.53
CA GLU A 116 6.77 -5.71 -18.45
C GLU A 116 5.75 -6.52 -17.64
N GLN A 117 5.34 -7.66 -18.17
CA GLN A 117 4.41 -8.58 -17.50
C GLN A 117 5.05 -9.97 -17.46
N VAL A 118 5.11 -10.54 -16.27
CA VAL A 118 5.77 -11.82 -16.02
C VAL A 118 4.87 -12.74 -15.19
N PRO A 119 4.99 -14.06 -15.34
CA PRO A 119 4.36 -15.01 -14.43
C PRO A 119 4.85 -14.78 -12.99
N ALA A 120 3.95 -14.93 -12.03
CA ALA A 120 4.26 -14.71 -10.63
C ALA A 120 3.50 -15.70 -9.74
N ASP A 121 4.13 -16.11 -8.65
CA ASP A 121 3.50 -16.93 -7.62
C ASP A 121 3.23 -16.05 -6.38
N PRO A 122 1.98 -15.98 -5.89
CA PRO A 122 1.64 -15.15 -4.74
C PRO A 122 2.39 -15.56 -3.45
N ASN A 123 2.89 -16.79 -3.39
CA ASN A 123 3.64 -17.29 -2.23
C ASN A 123 5.15 -17.03 -2.28
N SER A 124 5.71 -16.64 -3.42
CA SER A 124 7.14 -16.45 -3.59
C SER A 124 7.56 -15.12 -4.22
N TRP A 125 6.72 -14.52 -5.05
CA TRP A 125 7.04 -13.26 -5.73
C TRP A 125 7.28 -12.12 -4.73
N MET A 126 8.31 -11.30 -4.99
CA MET A 126 8.62 -10.09 -4.23
C MET A 126 8.82 -8.91 -5.19
N PRO A 127 8.32 -7.73 -4.85
CA PRO A 127 8.72 -6.52 -5.57
C PRO A 127 10.19 -6.18 -5.28
N PRO A 128 10.83 -5.34 -6.11
CA PRO A 128 12.12 -4.75 -5.76
C PRO A 128 12.08 -4.07 -4.39
N ALA A 129 13.22 -4.07 -3.69
CA ALA A 129 13.31 -3.57 -2.31
C ALA A 129 12.85 -2.10 -2.17
N GLU A 130 13.14 -1.29 -3.19
CA GLU A 130 12.73 0.12 -3.25
C GLU A 130 11.21 0.32 -3.41
N ASP A 131 10.50 -0.67 -3.94
CA ASP A 131 9.06 -0.64 -4.16
C ASP A 131 8.26 -1.31 -3.04
N LEU A 132 8.90 -2.12 -2.20
CA LEU A 132 8.22 -2.86 -1.13
C LEU A 132 7.49 -1.91 -0.17
N HIS A 133 8.16 -0.84 0.23
CA HIS A 133 7.60 0.19 1.09
C HIS A 133 7.74 1.57 0.47
N VAL A 134 6.84 2.48 0.86
CA VAL A 134 6.96 3.89 0.51
C VAL A 134 8.25 4.45 1.08
N GLN A 135 9.03 5.10 0.24
CA GLN A 135 10.26 5.78 0.65
C GLN A 135 9.99 7.25 0.95
N ILE A 136 10.70 7.79 1.92
CA ILE A 136 10.69 9.22 2.21
C ILE A 136 11.84 9.88 1.44
N VAL A 137 11.48 10.74 0.49
CA VAL A 137 12.42 11.52 -0.29
C VAL A 137 12.59 12.89 0.38
N ARG A 138 13.79 13.19 0.85
CA ARG A 138 14.11 14.50 1.42
C ARG A 138 14.36 15.50 0.31
N ALA A 139 13.99 16.76 0.54
CA ALA A 139 14.39 17.84 -0.35
C ALA A 139 15.94 18.00 -0.31
N GLU A 140 16.53 18.20 -1.48
CA GLU A 140 17.97 18.47 -1.56
C GLU A 140 18.30 19.77 -0.84
N GLY A 141 19.33 19.76 0.01
CA GLY A 141 19.83 20.95 0.72
C GLY A 141 19.33 21.12 2.15
N LEU A 142 18.71 20.11 2.73
CA LEU A 142 18.35 20.10 4.16
C LEU A 142 19.17 19.10 4.96
#